data_7fc66aeb93b8a0e88292e42b7261902c
#
_entry.id   7fc66aeb93b8a0e88292e42b7261902c
#
_cell.length_a   1.000
_cell.length_b   1.000
_cell.length_c   1.000
_cell.angle_alpha   90.00
_cell.angle_beta   90.00
_cell.angle_gamma   90.00
#
_symmetry.space_group_name_H-M   'P 1'
#
loop_
_entity.id
_entity.type
_entity.pdbx_description
1 polymer ?
#
loop_
_entity_poly.entity_id
_entity_poly.type
_entity_poly.pdbx_seq_one_letter_code
_entity_poly.pdbx_strand_id
1 'polypeptide(L)'
;MDQTVKFTPLDMQKWPRGQMFYYFSKMAPTGYSLTVDLDVTAMRTALKHAGIKFFPAYLWLVTRTLQMQKEFKIAELDGQVGCFDTLTPLYAAFHEDDKTFSFMWTEYKDDFMAFYQSYLDNQRRYGGSHGVLAQAGQTPPANAYTISCVPWVSFKHFSVHSYENKPYYLPSVEAGRFYEKDCRIMMPLSITCHHAATDGYHINRFLETLQSEAEAFAEDVPHFRLL
;
A
#
# COMPACT_ATOMS: atom_id res chain seq x y z
N MET A 1 3.04 23.30 1.55
CA MET A 1 4.09 23.23 0.52
C MET A 1 3.90 21.88 -0.15
N ASP A 2 3.57 21.91 -1.42
CA ASP A 2 3.43 20.73 -2.25
C ASP A 2 4.82 20.06 -2.32
N GLN A 3 5.01 18.93 -1.63
CA GLN A 3 6.27 18.19 -1.73
C GLN A 3 6.27 17.54 -3.11
N THR A 4 6.99 18.16 -4.04
CA THR A 4 7.19 17.57 -5.38
C THR A 4 7.84 16.21 -5.18
N VAL A 5 7.09 15.15 -5.46
CA VAL A 5 7.58 13.76 -5.38
C VAL A 5 8.79 13.62 -6.28
N LYS A 6 9.92 13.21 -5.71
CA LYS A 6 11.17 13.07 -6.45
C LYS A 6 11.20 11.71 -7.15
N PHE A 7 11.47 11.74 -8.46
CA PHE A 7 11.72 10.56 -9.27
C PHE A 7 13.19 10.56 -9.74
N THR A 8 13.89 9.47 -9.53
CA THR A 8 15.29 9.32 -9.90
C THR A 8 15.41 8.22 -10.95
N PRO A 9 15.78 8.57 -12.21
CA PRO A 9 16.02 7.59 -13.26
C PRO A 9 17.07 6.56 -12.85
N LEU A 10 16.92 5.32 -13.32
CA LEU A 10 17.85 4.23 -13.10
C LEU A 10 18.78 4.05 -14.27
N ASP A 11 20.07 3.88 -13.97
CA ASP A 11 21.03 3.37 -14.94
C ASP A 11 20.81 1.85 -15.08
N MET A 12 20.07 1.46 -16.12
CA MET A 12 19.69 0.07 -16.36
C MET A 12 20.89 -0.85 -16.62
N GLN A 13 22.03 -0.31 -17.04
CA GLN A 13 23.26 -1.10 -17.26
C GLN A 13 23.98 -1.41 -15.93
N LYS A 14 23.86 -0.51 -14.95
CA LYS A 14 24.48 -0.67 -13.64
C LYS A 14 23.54 -1.27 -12.60
N TRP A 15 22.25 -1.21 -12.85
CA TRP A 15 21.29 -1.81 -11.91
C TRP A 15 21.34 -3.34 -11.98
N PRO A 16 21.63 -4.06 -10.88
CA PRO A 16 21.79 -5.53 -10.90
C PRO A 16 20.60 -6.28 -11.49
N ARG A 17 19.39 -5.71 -11.38
CA ARG A 17 18.17 -6.28 -11.94
C ARG A 17 17.86 -5.82 -13.37
N GLY A 18 18.69 -5.01 -13.99
CA GLY A 18 18.41 -4.40 -15.31
C GLY A 18 18.05 -5.43 -16.38
N GLN A 19 18.76 -6.58 -16.44
CA GLN A 19 18.46 -7.65 -17.39
C GLN A 19 17.14 -8.37 -17.06
N MET A 20 16.87 -8.64 -15.78
CA MET A 20 15.61 -9.24 -15.33
C MET A 20 14.44 -8.31 -15.56
N PHE A 21 14.65 -6.99 -15.32
CA PHE A 21 13.66 -5.98 -15.63
C PHE A 21 13.28 -6.01 -17.12
N TYR A 22 14.25 -6.00 -18.01
CA TYR A 22 14.02 -6.09 -19.45
C TYR A 22 13.28 -7.37 -19.82
N TYR A 23 13.72 -8.52 -19.32
CA TYR A 23 13.09 -9.82 -19.60
C TYR A 23 11.61 -9.81 -19.19
N PHE A 24 11.30 -9.48 -17.92
CA PHE A 24 9.95 -9.55 -17.40
C PHE A 24 9.07 -8.35 -17.78
N SER A 25 9.60 -7.29 -18.36
CA SER A 25 8.80 -6.16 -18.85
C SER A 25 8.54 -6.21 -20.35
N LYS A 26 9.46 -6.78 -21.14
CA LYS A 26 9.41 -6.72 -22.62
C LYS A 26 9.30 -8.10 -23.28
N MET A 27 10.02 -9.11 -22.78
CA MET A 27 10.07 -10.44 -23.41
C MET A 27 9.00 -11.38 -22.86
N ALA A 28 8.79 -11.40 -21.56
CA ALA A 28 7.81 -12.24 -20.87
C ALA A 28 7.12 -11.41 -19.75
N PRO A 29 6.26 -10.45 -20.08
CA PRO A 29 5.57 -9.63 -19.08
C PRO A 29 4.85 -10.52 -18.07
N THR A 30 5.27 -10.41 -16.80
CA THR A 30 4.81 -11.32 -15.75
C THR A 30 4.49 -10.54 -14.48
N GLY A 31 3.28 -10.75 -13.97
CA GLY A 31 2.86 -10.38 -12.62
C GLY A 31 2.68 -11.63 -11.77
N TYR A 32 2.77 -11.47 -10.46
CA TYR A 32 2.52 -12.55 -9.51
C TYR A 32 1.96 -11.99 -8.20
N SER A 33 1.24 -12.83 -7.47
CA SER A 33 0.64 -12.48 -6.19
C SER A 33 0.99 -13.50 -5.14
N LEU A 34 1.20 -13.04 -3.92
CA LEU A 34 1.39 -13.88 -2.75
C LEU A 34 0.43 -13.44 -1.65
N THR A 35 -0.22 -14.39 -1.01
CA THR A 35 -1.12 -14.14 0.13
C THR A 35 -0.59 -14.85 1.37
N VAL A 36 -0.53 -14.12 2.48
CA VAL A 36 -0.14 -14.63 3.79
C VAL A 36 -1.13 -14.16 4.85
N ASP A 37 -1.06 -14.77 6.02
CA ASP A 37 -1.75 -14.31 7.21
C ASP A 37 -0.79 -13.45 8.05
N LEU A 38 -1.13 -12.18 8.26
CA LEU A 38 -0.42 -11.27 9.14
C LEU A 38 -1.03 -11.35 10.56
N ASP A 39 -0.23 -11.55 11.59
CA ASP A 39 -0.68 -11.45 12.98
C ASP A 39 -0.83 -9.97 13.36
N VAL A 40 -2.06 -9.55 13.56
CA VAL A 40 -2.40 -8.16 13.93
C VAL A 40 -2.93 -8.04 15.35
N THR A 41 -2.77 -9.07 16.18
CA THR A 41 -3.34 -9.15 17.53
C THR A 41 -2.93 -7.97 18.40
N ALA A 42 -1.64 -7.73 18.54
CA ALA A 42 -1.11 -6.63 19.35
C ALA A 42 -1.53 -5.26 18.79
N MET A 43 -1.30 -5.04 17.50
CA MET A 43 -1.64 -3.79 16.82
C MET A 43 -3.14 -3.46 16.95
N ARG A 44 -4.02 -4.43 16.66
CA ARG A 44 -5.47 -4.24 16.74
C ARG A 44 -5.92 -3.91 18.16
N THR A 45 -5.35 -4.59 19.15
CA THR A 45 -5.67 -4.37 20.57
C THR A 45 -5.24 -2.98 21.01
N ALA A 46 -4.01 -2.57 20.72
CA ALA A 46 -3.47 -1.26 21.06
C ALA A 46 -4.29 -0.12 20.42
N LEU A 47 -4.56 -0.22 19.11
CA LEU A 47 -5.36 0.77 18.38
C LEU A 47 -6.78 0.90 18.95
N LYS A 48 -7.42 -0.21 19.29
CA LYS A 48 -8.76 -0.21 19.90
C LYS A 48 -8.77 0.51 21.27
N HIS A 49 -7.77 0.27 22.11
CA HIS A 49 -7.64 0.94 23.40
C HIS A 49 -7.36 2.44 23.25
N ALA A 50 -6.59 2.83 22.23
CA ALA A 50 -6.28 4.23 21.94
C ALA A 50 -7.40 4.97 21.18
N GLY A 51 -8.48 4.29 20.74
CA GLY A 51 -9.54 4.91 19.93
C GLY A 51 -9.09 5.29 18.51
N ILE A 52 -8.00 4.69 18.01
CA ILE A 52 -7.44 4.94 16.68
C ILE A 52 -8.02 3.93 15.68
N LYS A 53 -8.41 4.40 14.50
CA LYS A 53 -8.96 3.54 13.44
C LYS A 53 -7.88 2.65 12.86
N PHE A 54 -8.19 1.37 12.65
CA PHE A 54 -7.26 0.37 12.11
C PHE A 54 -6.86 0.68 10.66
N PHE A 55 -7.80 1.03 9.79
CA PHE A 55 -7.54 1.19 8.37
C PHE A 55 -6.45 2.24 8.05
N PRO A 56 -6.48 3.48 8.58
CA PRO A 56 -5.37 4.43 8.36
C PRO A 56 -4.04 3.96 8.96
N ALA A 57 -4.04 3.22 10.07
CA ALA A 57 -2.83 2.63 10.60
C ALA A 57 -2.26 1.54 9.67
N TYR A 58 -3.12 0.71 9.09
CA TYR A 58 -2.76 -0.25 8.05
C TYR A 58 -2.17 0.45 6.81
N LEU A 59 -2.82 1.51 6.30
CA LEU A 59 -2.30 2.28 5.16
C LEU A 59 -0.90 2.81 5.43
N TRP A 60 -0.71 3.43 6.60
CA TRP A 60 0.57 4.02 6.98
C TRP A 60 1.67 2.97 7.11
N LEU A 61 1.38 1.88 7.83
CA LEU A 61 2.35 0.83 8.13
C LEU A 61 2.83 0.11 6.86
N VAL A 62 1.89 -0.27 5.98
CA VAL A 62 2.22 -0.89 4.70
C VAL A 62 3.04 0.05 3.83
N THR A 63 2.64 1.33 3.73
CA THR A 63 3.38 2.32 2.95
C THR A 63 4.80 2.50 3.49
N ARG A 64 4.95 2.66 4.82
CA ARG A 64 6.24 2.75 5.50
C ARG A 64 7.14 1.56 5.15
N THR A 65 6.61 0.36 5.26
CA THR A 65 7.36 -0.87 5.00
C THR A 65 7.77 -1.03 3.54
N LEU A 66 6.87 -0.75 2.59
CA LEU A 66 7.19 -0.76 1.16
C LEU A 66 8.33 0.20 0.80
N GLN A 67 8.35 1.38 1.42
CA GLN A 67 9.38 2.39 1.14
C GLN A 67 10.78 2.00 1.58
N MET A 68 10.92 1.03 2.50
CA MET A 68 12.22 0.52 2.95
C MET A 68 12.98 -0.27 1.89
N GLN A 69 12.29 -0.67 0.79
CA GLN A 69 12.89 -1.39 -0.32
C GLN A 69 12.67 -0.62 -1.63
N LYS A 70 13.76 -0.36 -2.33
CA LYS A 70 13.76 0.37 -3.60
C LYS A 70 12.88 -0.29 -4.66
N GLU A 71 12.86 -1.61 -4.68
CA GLU A 71 12.19 -2.43 -5.69
C GLU A 71 10.68 -2.20 -5.73
N PHE A 72 10.06 -1.88 -4.59
CA PHE A 72 8.63 -1.52 -4.52
C PHE A 72 8.33 -0.08 -4.96
N LYS A 73 9.35 0.73 -5.22
CA LYS A 73 9.21 2.13 -5.67
C LYS A 73 9.60 2.33 -7.14
N ILE A 74 9.84 1.23 -7.86
CA ILE A 74 10.18 1.26 -9.29
C ILE A 74 8.95 1.62 -10.10
N ALA A 75 9.10 2.56 -11.03
CA ALA A 75 8.07 2.99 -11.95
C ALA A 75 8.67 3.41 -13.29
N GLU A 76 7.81 3.60 -14.27
CA GLU A 76 8.15 4.25 -15.55
C GLU A 76 7.43 5.59 -15.61
N LEU A 77 8.17 6.67 -15.77
CA LEU A 77 7.66 8.02 -15.92
C LEU A 77 8.28 8.64 -17.17
N ASP A 78 7.44 9.13 -18.07
CA ASP A 78 7.85 9.74 -19.34
C ASP A 78 8.82 8.87 -20.16
N GLY A 79 8.58 7.55 -20.16
CA GLY A 79 9.40 6.57 -20.88
C GLY A 79 10.74 6.23 -20.21
N GLN A 80 10.99 6.74 -19.01
CA GLN A 80 12.18 6.43 -18.22
C GLN A 80 11.82 5.54 -17.04
N VAL A 81 12.57 4.46 -16.85
CA VAL A 81 12.48 3.62 -15.66
C VAL A 81 13.29 4.27 -14.53
N GLY A 82 12.67 4.38 -13.39
CA GLY A 82 13.30 5.04 -12.24
C GLY A 82 12.67 4.60 -10.92
N CYS A 83 13.03 5.30 -9.87
CA CYS A 83 12.57 5.04 -8.52
C CYS A 83 12.03 6.32 -7.89
N PHE A 84 10.84 6.24 -7.32
CA PHE A 84 10.32 7.30 -6.47
C PHE A 84 11.04 7.32 -5.11
N ASP A 85 11.16 8.48 -4.50
CA ASP A 85 11.69 8.63 -3.13
C ASP A 85 10.66 8.19 -2.10
N THR A 86 9.37 8.45 -2.34
CA THR A 86 8.25 8.08 -1.47
C THR A 86 7.10 7.48 -2.28
N LEU A 87 6.19 6.79 -1.58
CA LEU A 87 4.94 6.26 -2.12
C LEU A 87 3.74 6.95 -1.48
N THR A 88 2.64 7.01 -2.22
CA THR A 88 1.36 7.52 -1.73
C THR A 88 0.30 6.41 -1.80
N PRO A 89 -0.35 6.03 -0.69
CA PRO A 89 -1.41 5.04 -0.73
C PRO A 89 -2.66 5.60 -1.43
N LEU A 90 -3.09 4.93 -2.49
CA LEU A 90 -4.35 5.13 -3.20
C LEU A 90 -5.31 4.01 -2.79
N TYR A 91 -6.39 4.36 -2.11
CA TYR A 91 -7.30 3.39 -1.49
C TYR A 91 -8.76 3.63 -1.84
N ALA A 92 -9.57 2.59 -1.70
CA ALA A 92 -11.02 2.66 -1.94
C ALA A 92 -11.76 3.20 -0.72
N ALA A 93 -12.62 4.19 -0.92
CA ALA A 93 -13.63 4.66 0.03
C ALA A 93 -14.99 4.09 -0.40
N PHE A 94 -15.52 3.16 0.38
CA PHE A 94 -16.79 2.49 0.07
C PHE A 94 -17.98 3.36 0.45
N HIS A 95 -19.02 3.38 -0.40
CA HIS A 95 -20.28 4.09 -0.23
C HIS A 95 -21.39 3.11 0.12
N GLU A 96 -21.92 3.23 1.36
CA GLU A 96 -22.97 2.33 1.85
C GLU A 96 -24.34 2.53 1.17
N ASP A 97 -24.60 3.72 0.66
CA ASP A 97 -25.88 4.10 0.05
C ASP A 97 -26.11 3.41 -1.30
N ASP A 98 -25.11 3.39 -2.18
CA ASP A 98 -25.21 2.83 -3.53
C ASP A 98 -24.31 1.61 -3.79
N LYS A 99 -23.56 1.14 -2.76
CA LYS A 99 -22.65 -0.01 -2.81
C LYS A 99 -21.53 0.13 -3.86
N THR A 100 -21.17 1.37 -4.20
CA THR A 100 -20.00 1.69 -5.02
C THR A 100 -18.80 2.10 -4.16
N PHE A 101 -17.70 2.47 -4.78
CA PHE A 101 -16.56 3.07 -4.10
C PHE A 101 -15.93 4.16 -4.97
N SER A 102 -15.21 5.07 -4.33
CA SER A 102 -14.36 6.06 -4.99
C SER A 102 -12.91 5.88 -4.53
N PHE A 103 -11.96 6.10 -5.43
CA PHE A 103 -10.55 6.14 -5.04
C PHE A 103 -10.23 7.46 -4.33
N MET A 104 -9.49 7.32 -3.23
CA MET A 104 -8.93 8.42 -2.45
C MET A 104 -7.45 8.16 -2.18
N TRP A 105 -6.70 9.22 -1.94
CA TRP A 105 -5.30 9.10 -1.49
C TRP A 105 -5.01 10.04 -0.33
N THR A 106 -4.00 9.68 0.43
CA THR A 106 -3.44 10.53 1.48
C THR A 106 -1.93 10.51 1.35
N GLU A 107 -1.32 11.69 1.21
CA GLU A 107 0.13 11.78 1.14
C GLU A 107 0.78 11.16 2.38
N TYR A 108 1.81 10.36 2.15
CA TYR A 108 2.54 9.73 3.24
C TYR A 108 3.30 10.79 4.06
N LYS A 109 3.36 10.56 5.35
CA LYS A 109 4.18 11.30 6.31
C LYS A 109 4.87 10.31 7.23
N ASP A 110 6.13 10.58 7.60
CA ASP A 110 6.90 9.70 8.48
C ASP A 110 6.28 9.61 9.88
N ASP A 111 5.74 10.72 10.38
CA ASP A 111 4.98 10.77 11.63
C ASP A 111 3.57 10.21 11.42
N PHE A 112 3.25 9.14 12.16
CA PHE A 112 1.94 8.49 12.06
C PHE A 112 0.78 9.42 12.40
N MET A 113 0.89 10.23 13.46
CA MET A 113 -0.21 11.09 13.87
C MET A 113 -0.48 12.20 12.86
N ALA A 114 0.57 12.73 12.24
CA ALA A 114 0.44 13.70 11.14
C ALA A 114 -0.20 13.07 9.89
N PHE A 115 0.11 11.81 9.57
CA PHE A 115 -0.56 11.04 8.51
C PHE A 115 -2.02 10.77 8.87
N TYR A 116 -2.28 10.29 10.10
CA TYR A 116 -3.62 9.98 10.60
C TYR A 116 -4.54 11.19 10.53
N GLN A 117 -4.05 12.37 10.96
CA GLN A 117 -4.80 13.62 10.86
C GLN A 117 -5.12 13.97 9.39
N SER A 118 -4.15 13.85 8.49
CA SER A 118 -4.36 14.10 7.04
C SER A 118 -5.40 13.13 6.46
N TYR A 119 -5.37 11.86 6.86
CA TYR A 119 -6.38 10.88 6.48
C TYR A 119 -7.77 11.29 6.96
N LEU A 120 -7.91 11.71 8.23
CA LEU A 120 -9.20 12.14 8.78
C LEU A 120 -9.73 13.39 8.07
N ASP A 121 -8.85 14.34 7.73
CA ASP A 121 -9.21 15.54 6.99
C ASP A 121 -9.69 15.21 5.57
N ASN A 122 -9.01 14.29 4.88
CA ASN A 122 -9.43 13.80 3.58
C ASN A 122 -10.79 13.08 3.66
N GLN A 123 -11.00 12.25 4.69
CA GLN A 123 -12.28 11.58 4.92
C GLN A 123 -13.41 12.59 5.17
N ARG A 124 -13.18 13.63 5.96
CA ARG A 124 -14.18 14.67 6.20
C ARG A 124 -14.51 15.46 4.93
N ARG A 125 -13.50 15.73 4.12
CA ARG A 125 -13.63 16.58 2.93
C ARG A 125 -14.18 15.83 1.72
N TYR A 126 -13.79 14.59 1.53
CA TYR A 126 -14.04 13.84 0.29
C TYR A 126 -14.78 12.51 0.48
N GLY A 127 -14.91 12.00 1.71
CA GLY A 127 -15.43 10.66 1.98
C GLY A 127 -16.88 10.41 1.54
N GLY A 128 -17.65 11.48 1.32
CA GLY A 128 -19.00 11.39 0.74
C GLY A 128 -19.07 11.71 -0.75
N SER A 129 -17.94 11.91 -1.42
CA SER A 129 -17.91 12.23 -2.86
C SER A 129 -17.96 10.97 -3.69
N HIS A 130 -18.94 10.86 -4.57
CA HIS A 130 -19.10 9.76 -5.52
C HIS A 130 -18.32 9.99 -6.82
N GLY A 131 -18.13 8.94 -7.60
CA GLY A 131 -17.37 8.92 -8.85
C GLY A 131 -16.08 8.10 -8.74
N VAL A 132 -15.31 8.01 -9.81
CA VAL A 132 -14.07 7.21 -9.82
C VAL A 132 -13.04 7.75 -8.81
N LEU A 133 -12.90 9.09 -8.74
CA LEU A 133 -12.00 9.77 -7.81
C LEU A 133 -12.84 10.65 -6.87
N ALA A 134 -12.73 10.42 -5.57
CA ALA A 134 -13.40 11.23 -4.55
C ALA A 134 -12.87 12.68 -4.51
N GLN A 135 -11.56 12.84 -4.77
CA GLN A 135 -10.88 14.13 -4.87
C GLN A 135 -11.06 14.71 -6.29
N ALA A 136 -12.33 15.03 -6.65
CA ALA A 136 -12.70 15.50 -7.97
C ALA A 136 -11.86 16.70 -8.43
N GLY A 137 -11.48 16.68 -9.71
CA GLY A 137 -10.63 17.74 -10.29
C GLY A 137 -9.12 17.60 -9.96
N GLN A 138 -8.73 16.57 -9.21
CA GLN A 138 -7.34 16.24 -8.93
C GLN A 138 -6.97 14.92 -9.61
N THR A 139 -5.70 14.77 -9.94
CA THR A 139 -5.12 13.52 -10.45
C THR A 139 -4.35 12.85 -9.33
N PRO A 140 -4.47 11.52 -9.14
CA PRO A 140 -3.61 10.81 -8.20
C PRO A 140 -2.14 11.07 -8.50
N PRO A 141 -1.29 11.25 -7.49
CA PRO A 141 0.13 11.51 -7.71
C PRO A 141 0.81 10.31 -8.42
N ALA A 142 1.84 10.59 -9.21
CA ALA A 142 2.52 9.58 -10.04
C ALA A 142 3.12 8.41 -9.22
N ASN A 143 3.45 8.64 -7.94
CA ASN A 143 3.95 7.66 -6.99
C ASN A 143 2.83 6.93 -6.22
N ALA A 144 1.56 7.09 -6.65
CA ALA A 144 0.45 6.41 -6.00
C ALA A 144 0.48 4.90 -6.32
N TYR A 145 0.40 4.08 -5.28
CA TYR A 145 0.24 2.64 -5.38
C TYR A 145 -1.12 2.22 -4.81
N THR A 146 -1.70 1.13 -5.32
CA THR A 146 -3.01 0.69 -4.87
C THR A 146 -2.91 -0.12 -3.58
N ILE A 147 -3.78 0.24 -2.61
CA ILE A 147 -3.94 -0.49 -1.36
C ILE A 147 -5.41 -0.50 -0.97
N SER A 148 -5.94 -1.66 -0.60
CA SER A 148 -7.35 -1.79 -0.29
C SER A 148 -7.60 -2.76 0.86
N CYS A 149 -8.87 -2.82 1.28
CA CYS A 149 -9.34 -3.81 2.22
C CYS A 149 -10.70 -4.34 1.73
N VAL A 150 -10.87 -5.67 1.79
CA VAL A 150 -12.13 -6.36 1.51
C VAL A 150 -12.68 -6.90 2.83
N PRO A 151 -13.34 -6.06 3.66
CA PRO A 151 -13.65 -6.39 5.05
C PRO A 151 -14.76 -7.44 5.21
N TRP A 152 -15.38 -7.84 4.11
CA TRP A 152 -16.46 -8.84 4.11
C TRP A 152 -15.96 -10.28 4.02
N VAL A 153 -14.72 -10.50 3.53
CA VAL A 153 -14.20 -11.82 3.20
C VAL A 153 -12.82 -12.04 3.81
N SER A 154 -12.63 -13.17 4.51
CA SER A 154 -11.31 -13.71 4.84
C SER A 154 -10.88 -14.62 3.70
N PHE A 155 -10.14 -14.07 2.75
CA PHE A 155 -9.69 -14.80 1.58
C PHE A 155 -8.39 -15.58 1.85
N LYS A 156 -8.14 -16.62 1.07
CA LYS A 156 -6.86 -17.38 1.06
C LYS A 156 -5.96 -16.99 -0.10
N HIS A 157 -6.53 -16.34 -1.10
CA HIS A 157 -5.81 -15.75 -2.22
C HIS A 157 -6.63 -14.60 -2.78
N PHE A 158 -5.94 -13.52 -3.16
CA PHE A 158 -6.50 -12.39 -3.86
C PHE A 158 -5.44 -11.86 -4.83
N SER A 159 -5.84 -11.47 -6.02
CA SER A 159 -4.94 -10.84 -6.99
C SER A 159 -5.71 -9.83 -7.84
N VAL A 160 -5.07 -8.74 -8.15
CA VAL A 160 -5.59 -7.71 -9.05
C VAL A 160 -4.84 -7.78 -10.37
N HIS A 161 -5.58 -7.85 -11.47
CA HIS A 161 -5.03 -7.88 -12.81
C HIS A 161 -5.51 -6.68 -13.61
N SER A 162 -4.57 -5.90 -14.14
CA SER A 162 -4.86 -4.88 -15.15
C SER A 162 -4.78 -5.53 -16.52
N TYR A 163 -5.81 -5.29 -17.35
CA TYR A 163 -5.84 -5.77 -18.73
C TYR A 163 -5.31 -4.74 -19.72
N GLU A 164 -4.76 -3.63 -19.23
CA GLU A 164 -4.14 -2.62 -20.09
C GLU A 164 -2.70 -2.99 -20.46
N ASN A 165 -2.27 -2.57 -21.66
CA ASN A 165 -0.93 -2.80 -22.19
C ASN A 165 0.15 -1.90 -21.54
N LYS A 166 -0.21 -1.02 -20.60
CA LYS A 166 0.76 -0.20 -19.88
C LYS A 166 1.26 -0.94 -18.64
N PRO A 167 2.56 -1.21 -18.56
CA PRO A 167 3.11 -1.88 -17.39
C PRO A 167 2.99 -0.98 -16.15
N TYR A 168 2.40 -1.53 -15.09
CA TYR A 168 2.34 -0.92 -13.77
C TYR A 168 3.29 -1.67 -12.84
N TYR A 169 4.37 -1.03 -12.42
CA TYR A 169 5.44 -1.67 -11.66
C TYR A 169 5.30 -1.52 -10.14
N LEU A 170 4.51 -0.56 -9.68
CA LEU A 170 4.22 -0.39 -8.26
C LEU A 170 3.34 -1.55 -7.76
N PRO A 171 3.45 -1.93 -6.47
CA PRO A 171 2.65 -3.02 -5.93
C PRO A 171 1.17 -2.67 -5.80
N SER A 172 0.34 -3.70 -5.69
CA SER A 172 -1.03 -3.61 -5.16
C SER A 172 -1.11 -4.46 -3.89
N VAL A 173 -1.71 -3.93 -2.82
CA VAL A 173 -1.80 -4.62 -1.52
C VAL A 173 -3.24 -4.65 -1.04
N GLU A 174 -3.75 -5.85 -0.74
CA GLU A 174 -5.12 -6.06 -0.33
C GLU A 174 -5.19 -6.81 0.99
N ALA A 175 -5.92 -6.26 1.96
CA ALA A 175 -6.22 -6.91 3.22
C ALA A 175 -7.63 -7.52 3.21
N GLY A 176 -7.80 -8.65 3.91
CA GLY A 176 -9.10 -9.29 4.11
C GLY A 176 -9.69 -9.05 5.50
N ARG A 177 -10.88 -9.64 5.71
CA ARG A 177 -11.52 -9.64 7.03
C ARG A 177 -10.68 -10.42 8.03
N PHE A 178 -10.52 -9.87 9.24
CA PHE A 178 -9.90 -10.55 10.37
C PHE A 178 -10.58 -11.86 10.70
N TYR A 179 -9.80 -12.83 11.16
CA TYR A 179 -10.29 -14.07 11.74
C TYR A 179 -9.41 -14.52 12.91
N GLU A 180 -9.98 -15.35 13.78
CA GLU A 180 -9.24 -15.89 14.91
C GLU A 180 -8.62 -17.24 14.55
N LYS A 181 -7.37 -17.42 14.95
CA LYS A 181 -6.63 -18.67 14.83
C LYS A 181 -5.62 -18.78 15.99
N ASP A 182 -5.67 -19.86 16.72
CA ASP A 182 -4.72 -20.15 17.81
C ASP A 182 -4.60 -18.98 18.82
N CYS A 183 -5.73 -18.42 19.24
CA CYS A 183 -5.83 -17.25 20.15
C CYS A 183 -5.17 -15.97 19.57
N ARG A 184 -4.95 -15.90 18.27
CA ARG A 184 -4.43 -14.73 17.56
C ARG A 184 -5.47 -14.17 16.59
N ILE A 185 -5.36 -12.90 16.31
CA ILE A 185 -6.16 -12.22 15.28
C ILE A 185 -5.31 -12.11 14.02
N MET A 186 -5.71 -12.89 13.02
CA MET A 186 -5.02 -12.96 11.74
C MET A 186 -5.74 -12.09 10.70
N MET A 187 -4.97 -11.47 9.83
CA MET A 187 -5.47 -10.70 8.69
C MET A 187 -4.85 -11.27 7.42
N PRO A 188 -5.67 -11.81 6.49
CA PRO A 188 -5.16 -12.15 5.17
C PRO A 188 -4.62 -10.89 4.48
N LEU A 189 -3.40 -10.95 4.01
CA LEU A 189 -2.73 -9.89 3.25
C LEU A 189 -2.21 -10.46 1.95
N SER A 190 -2.65 -9.90 0.84
CA SER A 190 -2.14 -10.20 -0.50
C SER A 190 -1.30 -9.05 -1.01
N ILE A 191 -0.22 -9.37 -1.68
CA ILE A 191 0.58 -8.41 -2.45
C ILE A 191 0.71 -8.91 -3.88
N THR A 192 0.34 -8.08 -4.84
CA THR A 192 0.50 -8.31 -6.27
C THR A 192 1.61 -7.41 -6.80
N CYS A 193 2.56 -8.00 -7.52
CA CYS A 193 3.75 -7.31 -8.01
C CYS A 193 4.04 -7.63 -9.48
N HIS A 194 4.70 -6.72 -10.16
CA HIS A 194 5.29 -6.96 -11.47
C HIS A 194 6.70 -7.57 -11.30
N HIS A 195 6.93 -8.74 -11.94
CA HIS A 195 8.17 -9.50 -11.75
C HIS A 195 9.43 -8.76 -12.25
N ALA A 196 9.27 -7.78 -13.13
CA ALA A 196 10.37 -6.92 -13.54
C ALA A 196 10.97 -6.12 -12.37
N ALA A 197 10.13 -5.62 -11.47
CA ALA A 197 10.58 -4.82 -10.31
C ALA A 197 11.03 -5.68 -9.13
N THR A 198 10.25 -6.71 -8.79
CA THR A 198 10.42 -7.53 -7.58
C THR A 198 10.48 -9.02 -7.87
N ASP A 199 10.90 -9.80 -6.89
CA ASP A 199 10.82 -11.27 -6.86
C ASP A 199 10.51 -11.76 -5.44
N GLY A 200 10.47 -13.09 -5.24
CA GLY A 200 10.14 -13.71 -3.97
C GLY A 200 11.01 -13.25 -2.79
N TYR A 201 12.28 -12.95 -3.03
CA TYR A 201 13.17 -12.42 -1.99
C TYR A 201 12.69 -11.08 -1.44
N HIS A 202 12.27 -10.16 -2.32
CA HIS A 202 11.79 -8.84 -1.94
C HIS A 202 10.47 -8.93 -1.18
N ILE A 203 9.56 -9.81 -1.63
CA ILE A 203 8.29 -10.04 -0.93
C ILE A 203 8.53 -10.65 0.45
N ASN A 204 9.42 -11.66 0.57
CA ASN A 204 9.73 -12.24 1.88
C ASN A 204 10.24 -11.17 2.84
N ARG A 205 11.20 -10.35 2.43
CA ARG A 205 11.71 -9.26 3.25
C ARG A 205 10.63 -8.25 3.64
N PHE A 206 9.74 -7.91 2.71
CA PHE A 206 8.61 -7.03 2.99
C PHE A 206 7.71 -7.62 4.08
N LEU A 207 7.34 -8.89 3.97
CA LEU A 207 6.43 -9.55 4.90
C LEU A 207 7.04 -9.70 6.30
N GLU A 208 8.30 -10.11 6.38
CA GLU A 208 9.04 -10.18 7.67
C GLU A 208 9.14 -8.81 8.32
N THR A 209 9.49 -7.79 7.54
CA THR A 209 9.59 -6.41 8.03
C THR A 209 8.23 -5.88 8.46
N LEU A 210 7.17 -6.14 7.69
CA LEU A 210 5.82 -5.68 8.02
C LEU A 210 5.31 -6.29 9.33
N GLN A 211 5.59 -7.58 9.58
CA GLN A 211 5.23 -8.23 10.84
C GLN A 211 5.95 -7.56 12.01
N SER A 212 7.27 -7.35 11.89
CA SER A 212 8.06 -6.71 12.94
C SER A 212 7.66 -5.24 13.18
N GLU A 213 7.39 -4.48 12.11
CA GLU A 213 6.91 -3.10 12.21
C GLU A 213 5.50 -3.03 12.83
N ALA A 214 4.61 -4.01 12.59
CA ALA A 214 3.30 -4.07 13.21
C ALA A 214 3.38 -4.31 14.72
N GLU A 215 4.33 -5.13 15.17
CA GLU A 215 4.60 -5.40 16.59
C GLU A 215 5.17 -4.15 17.27
N ALA A 216 6.21 -3.54 16.69
CA ALA A 216 6.81 -2.32 17.20
C ALA A 216 5.81 -1.14 17.24
N PHE A 217 5.01 -0.98 16.19
CA PHE A 217 3.96 0.04 16.14
C PHE A 217 2.93 -0.13 17.27
N ALA A 218 2.57 -1.38 17.60
CA ALA A 218 1.65 -1.65 18.70
C ALA A 218 2.19 -1.18 20.07
N GLU A 219 3.51 -1.22 20.27
CA GLU A 219 4.17 -0.71 21.48
C GLU A 219 4.15 0.83 21.52
N ASP A 220 4.23 1.49 20.36
CA ASP A 220 4.23 2.96 20.26
C ASP A 220 2.83 3.57 20.43
N VAL A 221 1.76 2.86 20.04
CA VAL A 221 0.37 3.37 20.05
C VAL A 221 -0.06 3.98 21.38
N PRO A 222 0.26 3.42 22.57
CA PRO A 222 -0.13 4.02 23.85
C PRO A 222 0.46 5.42 24.11
N HIS A 223 1.51 5.78 23.37
CA HIS A 223 2.20 7.06 23.48
C HIS A 223 1.65 8.13 22.53
N PHE A 224 0.78 7.76 21.60
CA PHE A 224 0.15 8.70 20.67
C PHE A 224 -0.89 9.56 21.39
N ARG A 225 -0.84 10.86 21.18
CA ARG A 225 -1.84 11.78 21.67
C ARG A 225 -2.79 12.13 20.54
N LEU A 226 -4.08 11.78 20.71
CA LEU A 226 -5.12 12.28 19.82
C LEU A 226 -5.24 13.79 20.03
N LEU A 227 -5.07 14.56 18.96
CA LEU A 227 -5.19 16.04 18.95
C LEU A 227 -6.66 16.47 18.94
#